data_5c5f4ae3d7f97b17afacedfdfee8b64f
#
_entry.id   5c5f4ae3d7f97b17afacedfdfee8b64f
#
_cell.length_a   1.000
_cell.length_b   1.000
_cell.length_c   1.000
_cell.angle_alpha   90.00
_cell.angle_beta   90.00
_cell.angle_gamma   90.00
#
_symmetry.space_group_name_H-M   'P 1'
#
loop_
_entity.id
_entity.type
_entity.pdbx_description
1 polymer ?
#
loop_
_entity_poly.entity_id
_entity_poly.type
_entity_poly.pdbx_seq_one_letter_code
_entity_poly.pdbx_strand_id
1 'polypeptide(L)'
;MIANIDKLTYLLDDSKKCATVTKSLVPYSGDIVIPDTVEYNGTMYAVTDILDEAFAECVTLRSVVFGENVESIGISAFEGCTMLSQVKFAVAMHVIGMSAFKGCSALEELLLPSNVIVIGKNAFAGCTGLKRAFLSDNLINIEPSLFDGCKALEKVSMGNMVESIGEYAFCGCTSLAEISLPDGVVSIEGWAFRDCSSMKNIALPASVASVKKGAFWGCSSLVEFELPKAVNMLDQGVLANCESLQNVKLHDGVLSIGYGAFYNCVSLEQIVVPSAVVSVGDQAFRGCCALKELRVLCEAAPMCSGEIADANVYSKAMLRVPSGLVGEYGFARIWEHFGNIEEF
;
A
#
# COMPACT_ATOMS: atom_id res chain seq x y z
N MET A 1 -15.93 2.01 -37.19
CA MET A 1 -15.96 0.79 -38.06
C MET A 1 -14.96 -0.20 -37.50
N ILE A 2 -15.25 -1.53 -37.55
CA ILE A 2 -14.30 -2.56 -37.07
C ILE A 2 -13.51 -3.09 -38.28
N ALA A 3 -12.18 -3.19 -38.14
CA ALA A 3 -11.27 -3.73 -39.13
C ALA A 3 -10.26 -4.68 -38.50
N ASN A 4 -9.97 -5.80 -39.18
CA ASN A 4 -8.87 -6.68 -38.85
C ASN A 4 -7.69 -6.34 -39.78
N ILE A 5 -6.60 -5.88 -39.21
CA ILE A 5 -5.40 -5.47 -39.94
C ILE A 5 -4.23 -6.22 -39.31
N ASP A 6 -3.50 -6.97 -40.11
CA ASP A 6 -2.45 -7.88 -39.68
C ASP A 6 -2.97 -8.84 -38.60
N LYS A 7 -2.45 -8.76 -37.37
CA LYS A 7 -2.82 -9.63 -36.24
C LYS A 7 -3.74 -8.96 -35.24
N LEU A 8 -4.15 -7.71 -35.48
CA LEU A 8 -4.90 -6.91 -34.51
C LEU A 8 -6.26 -6.51 -35.06
N THR A 9 -7.21 -6.35 -34.16
CA THR A 9 -8.56 -5.86 -34.46
C THR A 9 -8.65 -4.41 -34.00
N TYR A 10 -9.16 -3.53 -34.85
CA TYR A 10 -9.25 -2.11 -34.61
C TYR A 10 -10.68 -1.59 -34.73
N LEU A 11 -11.01 -0.63 -33.87
CA LEU A 11 -12.16 0.24 -34.03
C LEU A 11 -11.62 1.55 -34.68
N LEU A 12 -12.04 1.81 -35.94
CA LEU A 12 -11.59 2.97 -36.71
C LEU A 12 -12.62 4.11 -36.58
N ASP A 13 -12.11 5.30 -36.27
CA ASP A 13 -12.86 6.57 -36.27
C ASP A 13 -12.44 7.40 -37.48
N ASP A 14 -13.30 7.44 -38.48
CA ASP A 14 -13.06 8.20 -39.72
C ASP A 14 -13.02 9.72 -39.53
N SER A 15 -13.72 10.21 -38.51
CA SER A 15 -13.80 11.64 -38.25
C SER A 15 -12.52 12.20 -37.64
N LYS A 16 -11.89 11.40 -36.75
CA LYS A 16 -10.64 11.75 -36.04
C LYS A 16 -9.39 11.16 -36.69
N LYS A 17 -9.55 10.25 -37.65
CA LYS A 17 -8.46 9.48 -38.24
C LYS A 17 -7.62 8.74 -37.18
N CYS A 18 -8.28 8.20 -36.17
CA CYS A 18 -7.65 7.38 -35.14
C CYS A 18 -8.20 5.95 -35.13
N ALA A 19 -7.38 5.04 -34.59
CA ALA A 19 -7.69 3.63 -34.41
C ALA A 19 -7.48 3.24 -32.96
N THR A 20 -8.43 2.49 -32.40
CA THR A 20 -8.35 1.89 -31.07
C THR A 20 -8.22 0.38 -31.21
N VAL A 21 -7.21 -0.22 -30.58
CA VAL A 21 -7.09 -1.68 -30.52
C VAL A 21 -8.21 -2.24 -29.67
N THR A 22 -8.92 -3.26 -30.19
CA THR A 22 -10.04 -3.87 -29.48
C THR A 22 -9.91 -5.40 -29.41
N LYS A 23 -10.81 -6.04 -28.68
CA LYS A 23 -10.85 -7.49 -28.51
C LYS A 23 -10.99 -8.21 -29.85
N SER A 24 -10.23 -9.27 -30.02
CA SER A 24 -10.34 -10.18 -31.17
C SER A 24 -11.22 -11.38 -30.83
N LEU A 25 -11.81 -11.99 -31.87
CA LEU A 25 -12.55 -13.28 -31.74
C LEU A 25 -11.62 -14.43 -31.33
N VAL A 26 -10.34 -14.34 -31.69
CA VAL A 26 -9.30 -15.29 -31.26
C VAL A 26 -8.40 -14.56 -30.29
N PRO A 27 -8.14 -15.11 -29.09
CA PRO A 27 -7.27 -14.50 -28.12
C PRO A 27 -5.89 -14.15 -28.71
N TYR A 28 -5.40 -12.98 -28.41
CA TYR A 28 -4.04 -12.57 -28.80
C TYR A 28 -2.98 -13.43 -28.12
N SER A 29 -1.88 -13.70 -28.79
CA SER A 29 -0.84 -14.60 -28.30
C SER A 29 0.56 -14.22 -28.78
N GLY A 30 1.57 -14.69 -28.06
CA GLY A 30 2.98 -14.47 -28.41
C GLY A 30 3.42 -13.03 -28.22
N ASP A 31 4.14 -12.50 -29.19
CA ASP A 31 4.71 -11.18 -29.13
C ASP A 31 3.92 -10.24 -30.04
N ILE A 32 3.41 -9.15 -29.48
CA ILE A 32 2.55 -8.18 -30.15
C ILE A 32 3.29 -6.84 -30.27
N VAL A 33 3.31 -6.28 -31.46
CA VAL A 33 3.70 -4.87 -31.71
C VAL A 33 2.46 -4.12 -32.15
N ILE A 34 2.09 -3.11 -31.41
CA ILE A 34 1.02 -2.17 -31.75
C ILE A 34 1.68 -1.05 -32.55
N PRO A 35 1.36 -0.86 -33.82
CA PRO A 35 2.02 0.13 -34.66
C PRO A 35 1.58 1.56 -34.33
N ASP A 36 2.36 2.56 -34.77
CA ASP A 36 1.99 3.98 -34.63
C ASP A 36 0.75 4.34 -35.45
N THR A 37 0.62 3.71 -36.62
CA THR A 37 -0.47 3.97 -37.57
C THR A 37 -0.87 2.67 -38.26
N VAL A 38 -2.11 2.62 -38.77
CA VAL A 38 -2.61 1.55 -39.63
C VAL A 38 -3.28 2.13 -40.86
N GLU A 39 -3.14 1.45 -41.98
CA GLU A 39 -3.82 1.82 -43.23
C GLU A 39 -5.05 0.94 -43.46
N TYR A 40 -6.18 1.54 -43.75
CA TYR A 40 -7.38 0.86 -44.15
C TYR A 40 -8.09 1.58 -45.29
N ASN A 41 -8.31 0.87 -46.42
CA ASN A 41 -8.93 1.40 -47.63
C ASN A 41 -8.26 2.74 -48.13
N GLY A 42 -6.93 2.80 -48.10
CA GLY A 42 -6.18 3.98 -48.53
C GLY A 42 -6.20 5.15 -47.55
N THR A 43 -6.74 4.96 -46.34
CA THR A 43 -6.75 5.97 -45.27
C THR A 43 -5.83 5.52 -44.13
N MET A 44 -4.97 6.43 -43.67
CA MET A 44 -4.12 6.23 -42.49
C MET A 44 -4.85 6.64 -41.22
N TYR A 45 -4.72 5.84 -40.20
CA TYR A 45 -5.28 6.07 -38.87
C TYR A 45 -4.17 5.96 -37.81
N ALA A 46 -4.02 6.97 -36.95
CA ALA A 46 -3.12 6.89 -35.80
C ALA A 46 -3.68 5.91 -34.76
N VAL A 47 -2.85 5.01 -34.24
CA VAL A 47 -3.27 4.11 -33.15
C VAL A 47 -3.04 4.80 -31.83
N THR A 48 -4.12 5.24 -31.18
CA THR A 48 -4.07 6.11 -30.01
C THR A 48 -4.47 5.43 -28.71
N ASP A 49 -5.27 4.36 -28.78
CA ASP A 49 -5.89 3.78 -27.59
C ASP A 49 -5.95 2.27 -27.64
N ILE A 50 -5.94 1.66 -26.45
CA ILE A 50 -6.29 0.28 -26.23
C ILE A 50 -7.63 0.24 -25.50
N LEU A 51 -8.63 -0.41 -26.10
CA LEU A 51 -9.98 -0.49 -25.52
C LEU A 51 -10.00 -1.33 -24.25
N ASP A 52 -11.04 -1.11 -23.43
CA ASP A 52 -11.31 -1.96 -22.27
C ASP A 52 -11.34 -3.44 -22.66
N GLU A 53 -10.71 -4.28 -21.84
CA GLU A 53 -10.63 -5.74 -22.02
C GLU A 53 -10.02 -6.21 -23.35
N ALA A 54 -9.34 -5.35 -24.12
CA ALA A 54 -8.88 -5.70 -25.47
C ALA A 54 -8.01 -6.97 -25.52
N PHE A 55 -7.17 -7.19 -24.52
CA PHE A 55 -6.31 -8.36 -24.37
C PHE A 55 -6.63 -9.17 -23.10
N ALA A 56 -7.76 -8.93 -22.42
CA ALA A 56 -8.10 -9.63 -21.20
C ALA A 56 -8.07 -11.16 -21.40
N GLU A 57 -7.48 -11.87 -20.41
CA GLU A 57 -7.32 -13.33 -20.41
C GLU A 57 -6.52 -13.91 -21.61
N CYS A 58 -5.70 -13.07 -22.25
CA CYS A 58 -4.77 -13.55 -23.26
C CYS A 58 -3.56 -14.24 -22.59
N VAL A 59 -3.80 -15.39 -21.97
CA VAL A 59 -2.83 -16.10 -21.10
C VAL A 59 -1.53 -16.52 -21.79
N THR A 60 -1.50 -16.57 -23.13
CA THR A 60 -0.33 -16.91 -23.94
C THR A 60 0.38 -15.69 -24.56
N LEU A 61 -0.10 -14.49 -24.26
CA LEU A 61 0.57 -13.24 -24.65
C LEU A 61 1.86 -13.07 -23.83
N ARG A 62 3.01 -12.86 -24.49
CA ARG A 62 4.32 -12.80 -23.86
C ARG A 62 4.90 -11.41 -23.77
N SER A 63 4.74 -10.63 -24.80
CA SER A 63 5.22 -9.26 -24.84
C SER A 63 4.30 -8.34 -25.62
N VAL A 64 4.30 -7.06 -25.21
CA VAL A 64 3.61 -5.98 -25.93
C VAL A 64 4.56 -4.78 -26.06
N VAL A 65 4.70 -4.29 -27.28
CA VAL A 65 5.38 -3.03 -27.60
C VAL A 65 4.32 -2.06 -28.13
N PHE A 66 4.12 -0.96 -27.41
CA PHE A 66 3.19 0.09 -27.86
C PHE A 66 3.88 1.04 -28.81
N GLY A 67 3.20 1.39 -29.92
CA GLY A 67 3.58 2.47 -30.83
C GLY A 67 3.53 3.82 -30.13
N GLU A 68 4.32 4.77 -30.63
CA GLU A 68 4.58 6.04 -29.93
C GLU A 68 3.34 6.95 -29.82
N ASN A 69 2.28 6.70 -30.60
CA ASN A 69 1.03 7.47 -30.57
C ASN A 69 0.01 6.93 -29.54
N VAL A 70 0.30 5.81 -28.86
CA VAL A 70 -0.66 5.23 -27.89
C VAL A 70 -0.65 6.08 -26.61
N GLU A 71 -1.79 6.68 -26.30
CA GLU A 71 -1.99 7.61 -25.19
C GLU A 71 -2.70 6.96 -23.99
N SER A 72 -3.55 5.95 -24.25
CA SER A 72 -4.33 5.33 -23.18
C SER A 72 -4.46 3.81 -23.29
N ILE A 73 -4.52 3.18 -22.12
CA ILE A 73 -4.84 1.76 -21.93
C ILE A 73 -6.14 1.69 -21.10
N GLY A 74 -7.14 1.01 -21.64
CA GLY A 74 -8.46 0.88 -21.05
C GLY A 74 -8.53 -0.01 -19.80
N ILE A 75 -9.72 -0.08 -19.21
CA ILE A 75 -10.01 -0.88 -18.01
C ILE A 75 -9.78 -2.36 -18.35
N SER A 76 -9.09 -3.09 -17.45
CA SER A 76 -8.81 -4.51 -17.57
C SER A 76 -8.19 -4.93 -18.91
N ALA A 77 -7.56 -4.01 -19.65
CA ALA A 77 -7.12 -4.25 -21.01
C ALA A 77 -6.19 -5.47 -21.15
N PHE A 78 -5.36 -5.76 -20.17
CA PHE A 78 -4.46 -6.91 -20.11
C PHE A 78 -4.69 -7.76 -18.84
N GLU A 79 -5.86 -7.65 -18.19
CA GLU A 79 -6.17 -8.44 -16.99
C GLU A 79 -6.03 -9.93 -17.30
N GLY A 80 -5.34 -10.69 -16.43
CA GLY A 80 -5.16 -12.13 -16.57
C GLY A 80 -4.18 -12.58 -17.67
N CYS A 81 -3.38 -11.67 -18.25
CA CYS A 81 -2.32 -12.05 -19.19
C CYS A 81 -1.13 -12.67 -18.43
N THR A 82 -1.30 -13.89 -17.94
CA THR A 82 -0.38 -14.54 -16.97
C THR A 82 1.03 -14.78 -17.49
N MET A 83 1.23 -14.90 -18.81
CA MET A 83 2.55 -15.06 -19.44
C MET A 83 3.16 -13.73 -19.92
N LEU A 84 2.47 -12.59 -19.75
CA LEU A 84 2.98 -11.28 -20.15
C LEU A 84 4.15 -10.86 -19.26
N SER A 85 5.36 -10.99 -19.80
CA SER A 85 6.60 -10.74 -19.09
C SER A 85 7.29 -9.42 -19.47
N GLN A 86 6.97 -8.87 -20.65
CA GLN A 86 7.58 -7.64 -21.17
C GLN A 86 6.53 -6.68 -21.71
N VAL A 87 6.61 -5.44 -21.25
CA VAL A 87 5.75 -4.34 -21.72
C VAL A 87 6.66 -3.14 -22.00
N LYS A 88 6.65 -2.65 -23.24
CA LYS A 88 7.29 -1.39 -23.60
C LYS A 88 6.21 -0.34 -23.85
N PHE A 89 6.10 0.61 -22.94
CA PHE A 89 5.11 1.70 -23.04
C PHE A 89 5.52 2.77 -24.04
N ALA A 90 4.53 3.42 -24.65
CA ALA A 90 4.72 4.59 -25.51
C ALA A 90 5.12 5.82 -24.67
N VAL A 91 5.91 6.71 -25.25
CA VAL A 91 6.24 8.01 -24.62
C VAL A 91 4.99 8.89 -24.47
N ALA A 92 4.04 8.79 -25.41
CA ALA A 92 2.76 9.51 -25.35
C ALA A 92 1.77 8.96 -24.31
N MET A 93 2.09 7.88 -23.59
CA MET A 93 1.19 7.27 -22.60
C MET A 93 0.87 8.24 -21.47
N HIS A 94 -0.42 8.52 -21.25
CA HIS A 94 -0.92 9.39 -20.20
C HIS A 94 -1.78 8.64 -19.17
N VAL A 95 -2.53 7.62 -19.63
CA VAL A 95 -3.54 6.94 -18.80
C VAL A 95 -3.39 5.43 -18.87
N ILE A 96 -3.35 4.80 -17.69
CA ILE A 96 -3.46 3.35 -17.50
C ILE A 96 -4.74 3.08 -16.70
N GLY A 97 -5.68 2.36 -17.29
CA GLY A 97 -7.00 2.11 -16.71
C GLY A 97 -6.99 1.22 -15.46
N MET A 98 -8.14 1.19 -14.80
CA MET A 98 -8.37 0.31 -13.63
C MET A 98 -8.13 -1.16 -14.03
N SER A 99 -7.41 -1.91 -13.18
CA SER A 99 -7.09 -3.34 -13.38
C SER A 99 -6.36 -3.64 -14.71
N ALA A 100 -5.79 -2.65 -15.38
CA ALA A 100 -5.28 -2.80 -16.75
C ALA A 100 -4.29 -3.96 -16.92
N PHE A 101 -3.44 -4.24 -15.94
CA PHE A 101 -2.47 -5.35 -15.93
C PHE A 101 -2.66 -6.29 -14.73
N LYS A 102 -3.85 -6.29 -14.12
CA LYS A 102 -4.11 -7.12 -12.95
C LYS A 102 -3.89 -8.59 -13.29
N GLY A 103 -3.12 -9.30 -12.44
CA GLY A 103 -2.83 -10.72 -12.61
C GLY A 103 -1.80 -11.05 -13.70
N CYS A 104 -1.06 -10.06 -14.25
CA CYS A 104 0.07 -10.31 -15.15
C CYS A 104 1.25 -10.91 -14.35
N SER A 105 1.13 -12.17 -13.95
CA SER A 105 2.02 -12.79 -12.97
C SER A 105 3.46 -13.02 -13.45
N ALA A 106 3.71 -13.01 -14.77
CA ALA A 106 5.05 -13.13 -15.33
C ALA A 106 5.76 -11.78 -15.50
N LEU A 107 5.08 -10.64 -15.25
CA LEU A 107 5.70 -9.31 -15.39
C LEU A 107 6.73 -9.12 -14.27
N GLU A 108 8.00 -8.93 -14.62
CA GLU A 108 9.08 -8.80 -13.64
C GLU A 108 9.50 -7.36 -13.36
N GLU A 109 9.32 -6.47 -14.31
CA GLU A 109 9.71 -5.06 -14.21
C GLU A 109 8.66 -4.16 -14.82
N LEU A 110 8.37 -3.06 -14.13
CA LEU A 110 7.49 -2.00 -14.59
C LEU A 110 8.30 -0.71 -14.76
N LEU A 111 8.38 -0.19 -16.00
CA LEU A 111 9.03 1.07 -16.36
C LEU A 111 8.00 1.99 -16.99
N LEU A 112 7.43 2.90 -16.19
CA LEU A 112 6.45 3.86 -16.72
C LEU A 112 7.12 5.10 -17.28
N PRO A 113 6.68 5.60 -18.45
CA PRO A 113 7.15 6.87 -18.98
C PRO A 113 6.70 8.04 -18.08
N SER A 114 7.46 9.13 -18.12
CA SER A 114 7.20 10.33 -17.29
C SER A 114 5.86 11.01 -17.59
N ASN A 115 5.28 10.78 -18.77
CA ASN A 115 4.01 11.39 -19.18
C ASN A 115 2.76 10.70 -18.55
N VAL A 116 2.90 9.56 -17.90
CA VAL A 116 1.78 8.92 -17.20
C VAL A 116 1.38 9.78 -16.01
N ILE A 117 0.12 10.23 -16.02
CA ILE A 117 -0.47 11.09 -14.98
C ILE A 117 -1.61 10.40 -14.24
N VAL A 118 -2.18 9.34 -14.82
CA VAL A 118 -3.28 8.56 -14.22
C VAL A 118 -2.99 7.07 -14.31
N ILE A 119 -3.06 6.40 -13.18
CA ILE A 119 -3.08 4.94 -13.08
C ILE A 119 -4.34 4.57 -12.31
N GLY A 120 -5.14 3.66 -12.83
CA GLY A 120 -6.37 3.23 -12.15
C GLY A 120 -6.12 2.28 -10.98
N LYS A 121 -7.11 2.15 -10.10
CA LYS A 121 -7.11 1.18 -9.00
C LYS A 121 -6.81 -0.23 -9.50
N ASN A 122 -6.09 -1.03 -8.70
CA ASN A 122 -5.71 -2.41 -9.01
C ASN A 122 -4.89 -2.58 -10.30
N ALA A 123 -4.36 -1.53 -10.92
CA ALA A 123 -3.79 -1.64 -12.28
C ALA A 123 -2.70 -2.71 -12.39
N PHE A 124 -1.94 -2.98 -11.34
CA PHE A 124 -0.90 -4.02 -11.28
C PHE A 124 -1.14 -5.03 -10.14
N ALA A 125 -2.36 -5.08 -9.57
CA ALA A 125 -2.66 -6.03 -8.51
C ALA A 125 -2.46 -7.47 -8.97
N GLY A 126 -1.87 -8.31 -8.10
CA GLY A 126 -1.61 -9.73 -8.42
C GLY A 126 -0.50 -9.99 -9.44
N CYS A 127 0.30 -8.97 -9.80
CA CYS A 127 1.53 -9.17 -10.57
C CYS A 127 2.60 -9.82 -9.68
N THR A 128 2.40 -11.11 -9.37
CA THR A 128 3.18 -11.84 -8.35
C THR A 128 4.66 -11.97 -8.67
N GLY A 129 5.07 -11.86 -9.94
CA GLY A 129 6.46 -11.89 -10.40
C GLY A 129 7.12 -10.51 -10.45
N LEU A 130 6.37 -9.43 -10.22
CA LEU A 130 6.90 -8.06 -10.33
C LEU A 130 7.90 -7.76 -9.22
N LYS A 131 9.16 -7.54 -9.59
CA LYS A 131 10.27 -7.29 -8.67
C LYS A 131 10.56 -5.80 -8.48
N ARG A 132 10.43 -5.02 -9.55
CA ARG A 132 10.79 -3.60 -9.57
C ARG A 132 9.73 -2.78 -10.29
N ALA A 133 9.35 -1.65 -9.70
CA ALA A 133 8.43 -0.69 -10.30
C ALA A 133 9.06 0.71 -10.27
N PHE A 134 9.15 1.33 -11.45
CA PHE A 134 9.58 2.71 -11.63
C PHE A 134 8.38 3.50 -12.15
N LEU A 135 7.81 4.29 -11.25
CA LEU A 135 6.60 5.06 -11.53
C LEU A 135 6.95 6.42 -12.13
N SER A 136 5.96 7.03 -12.78
CA SER A 136 6.08 8.39 -13.30
C SER A 136 6.26 9.42 -12.18
N ASP A 137 7.06 10.45 -12.44
CA ASP A 137 7.26 11.59 -11.53
C ASP A 137 6.03 12.49 -11.39
N ASN A 138 5.04 12.35 -12.30
CA ASN A 138 3.84 13.18 -12.34
C ASN A 138 2.63 12.56 -11.61
N LEU A 139 2.79 11.43 -10.95
CA LEU A 139 1.73 10.83 -10.15
C LEU A 139 1.56 11.57 -8.83
N ILE A 140 0.31 11.95 -8.53
CA ILE A 140 -0.06 12.60 -7.25
C ILE A 140 -0.47 11.54 -6.22
N ASN A 141 -1.02 10.42 -6.67
CA ASN A 141 -1.50 9.36 -5.78
C ASN A 141 -0.92 8.01 -6.18
N ILE A 142 -0.58 7.19 -5.19
CA ILE A 142 -0.49 5.75 -5.37
C ILE A 142 -1.90 5.20 -5.15
N GLU A 143 -2.54 4.78 -6.22
CA GLU A 143 -3.96 4.41 -6.21
C GLU A 143 -4.27 3.17 -5.35
N PRO A 144 -5.50 3.02 -4.86
CA PRO A 144 -5.89 1.87 -4.06
C PRO A 144 -5.58 0.54 -4.75
N SER A 145 -5.01 -0.39 -3.98
CA SER A 145 -4.62 -1.73 -4.42
C SER A 145 -3.70 -1.76 -5.64
N LEU A 146 -2.95 -0.69 -5.91
CA LEU A 146 -2.12 -0.59 -7.12
C LEU A 146 -1.19 -1.79 -7.29
N PHE A 147 -0.54 -2.25 -6.20
CA PHE A 147 0.37 -3.39 -6.16
C PHE A 147 -0.11 -4.47 -5.17
N ASP A 148 -1.42 -4.54 -4.88
CA ASP A 148 -1.95 -5.56 -3.97
C ASP A 148 -1.56 -6.96 -4.45
N GLY A 149 -0.94 -7.76 -3.57
CA GLY A 149 -0.49 -9.11 -3.86
C GLY A 149 0.73 -9.22 -4.78
N CYS A 150 1.49 -8.15 -5.02
CA CYS A 150 2.76 -8.20 -5.75
C CYS A 150 3.86 -8.80 -4.86
N LYS A 151 3.81 -10.11 -4.64
CA LYS A 151 4.62 -10.81 -3.63
C LYS A 151 6.13 -10.68 -3.83
N ALA A 152 6.59 -10.62 -5.09
CA ALA A 152 8.02 -10.51 -5.42
C ALA A 152 8.52 -9.05 -5.44
N LEU A 153 7.67 -8.05 -5.15
CA LEU A 153 8.03 -6.64 -5.24
C LEU A 153 9.08 -6.27 -4.18
N GLU A 154 10.29 -5.98 -4.64
CA GLU A 154 11.45 -5.64 -3.82
C GLU A 154 11.72 -4.13 -3.78
N LYS A 155 11.45 -3.45 -4.90
CA LYS A 155 11.79 -2.03 -5.07
C LYS A 155 10.70 -1.27 -5.79
N VAL A 156 10.33 -0.13 -5.22
CA VAL A 156 9.46 0.86 -5.86
C VAL A 156 10.17 2.21 -5.86
N SER A 157 10.23 2.86 -7.03
CA SER A 157 10.63 4.25 -7.17
C SER A 157 9.40 5.05 -7.57
N MET A 158 9.05 6.05 -6.79
CA MET A 158 7.94 6.95 -7.04
C MET A 158 8.43 8.40 -7.10
N GLY A 159 7.70 9.21 -7.85
CA GLY A 159 8.03 10.63 -8.03
C GLY A 159 7.76 11.47 -6.78
N ASN A 160 8.35 12.65 -6.74
CA ASN A 160 8.27 13.55 -5.59
C ASN A 160 6.90 14.26 -5.44
N MET A 161 6.01 14.11 -6.42
CA MET A 161 4.66 14.71 -6.40
C MET A 161 3.64 13.85 -5.65
N VAL A 162 4.01 12.64 -5.20
CA VAL A 162 3.07 11.74 -4.51
C VAL A 162 2.69 12.32 -3.14
N GLU A 163 1.38 12.54 -2.96
CA GLU A 163 0.77 13.07 -1.74
C GLU A 163 0.04 11.99 -0.92
N SER A 164 -0.40 10.90 -1.55
CA SER A 164 -1.11 9.85 -0.83
C SER A 164 -0.71 8.44 -1.25
N ILE A 165 -0.68 7.54 -0.26
CA ILE A 165 -0.57 6.09 -0.47
C ILE A 165 -1.95 5.48 -0.23
N GLY A 166 -2.57 4.95 -1.28
CA GLY A 166 -3.94 4.46 -1.29
C GLY A 166 -4.19 3.21 -0.44
N GLU A 167 -5.46 2.95 -0.20
CA GLU A 167 -5.91 1.78 0.58
C GLU A 167 -5.44 0.47 -0.10
N TYR A 168 -4.80 -0.44 0.65
CA TYR A 168 -4.19 -1.70 0.16
C TYR A 168 -3.12 -1.51 -0.92
N ALA A 169 -2.56 -0.33 -1.14
CA ALA A 169 -1.68 -0.05 -2.28
C ALA A 169 -0.49 -1.03 -2.41
N PHE A 170 0.07 -1.48 -1.30
CA PHE A 170 1.18 -2.45 -1.21
C PHE A 170 0.81 -3.67 -0.35
N CYS A 171 -0.49 -3.95 -0.17
CA CYS A 171 -0.92 -5.09 0.64
C CYS A 171 -0.35 -6.40 0.08
N GLY A 172 0.23 -7.24 0.94
CA GLY A 172 0.81 -8.53 0.54
C GLY A 172 2.08 -8.45 -0.32
N CYS A 173 2.76 -7.28 -0.37
CA CYS A 173 4.09 -7.15 -0.99
C CYS A 173 5.14 -7.75 -0.04
N THR A 174 5.13 -9.07 0.07
CA THR A 174 5.89 -9.80 1.10
C THR A 174 7.40 -9.68 0.96
N SER A 175 7.93 -9.36 -0.23
CA SER A 175 9.37 -9.15 -0.46
C SER A 175 9.82 -7.70 -0.29
N LEU A 176 8.90 -6.76 -0.04
CA LEU A 176 9.23 -5.34 0.10
C LEU A 176 9.92 -5.07 1.44
N ALA A 177 11.25 -5.04 1.42
CA ALA A 177 12.07 -4.90 2.62
C ALA A 177 12.23 -3.44 3.07
N GLU A 178 12.17 -2.51 2.14
CA GLU A 178 12.26 -1.06 2.38
C GLU A 178 11.54 -0.29 1.28
N ILE A 179 11.04 0.88 1.61
CA ILE A 179 10.44 1.81 0.67
C ILE A 179 10.77 3.24 1.11
N SER A 180 11.13 4.08 0.14
CA SER A 180 11.35 5.51 0.36
C SER A 180 10.09 6.26 -0.04
N LEU A 181 9.47 6.94 0.92
CA LEU A 181 8.32 7.80 0.68
C LEU A 181 8.79 9.23 0.40
N PRO A 182 8.25 9.89 -0.65
CA PRO A 182 8.55 11.30 -0.92
C PRO A 182 8.12 12.22 0.23
N ASP A 183 8.83 13.35 0.40
CA ASP A 183 8.55 14.35 1.44
C ASP A 183 7.16 15.01 1.29
N GLY A 184 6.51 14.88 0.13
CA GLY A 184 5.16 15.38 -0.14
C GLY A 184 4.02 14.51 0.41
N VAL A 185 4.29 13.29 0.88
CA VAL A 185 3.25 12.36 1.33
C VAL A 185 2.57 12.88 2.58
N VAL A 186 1.25 13.08 2.51
CA VAL A 186 0.39 13.60 3.59
C VAL A 186 -0.42 12.48 4.25
N SER A 187 -0.81 11.45 3.48
CA SER A 187 -1.66 10.38 4.01
C SER A 187 -1.20 8.97 3.61
N ILE A 188 -1.33 8.05 4.56
CA ILE A 188 -1.18 6.61 4.37
C ILE A 188 -2.53 5.99 4.73
N GLU A 189 -3.22 5.47 3.71
CA GLU A 189 -4.58 4.96 3.85
C GLU A 189 -4.63 3.56 4.46
N GLY A 190 -5.84 3.07 4.73
CA GLY A 190 -6.03 1.81 5.44
C GLY A 190 -5.35 0.63 4.76
N TRP A 191 -4.64 -0.18 5.56
CA TRP A 191 -3.95 -1.41 5.09
C TRP A 191 -2.96 -1.20 3.95
N ALA A 192 -2.48 0.01 3.75
CA ALA A 192 -1.60 0.37 2.63
C ALA A 192 -0.37 -0.54 2.52
N PHE A 193 0.25 -0.92 3.65
CA PHE A 193 1.41 -1.81 3.74
C PHE A 193 1.10 -3.11 4.50
N ARG A 194 -0.19 -3.50 4.54
CA ARG A 194 -0.58 -4.73 5.22
C ARG A 194 0.19 -5.93 4.66
N ASP A 195 0.69 -6.78 5.58
CA ASP A 195 1.43 -8.01 5.25
C ASP A 195 2.70 -7.79 4.38
N CYS A 196 3.32 -6.59 4.45
CA CYS A 196 4.68 -6.36 3.95
C CYS A 196 5.69 -7.01 4.92
N SER A 197 5.68 -8.34 4.97
CA SER A 197 6.35 -9.11 6.02
C SER A 197 7.88 -9.01 6.04
N SER A 198 8.51 -8.61 4.94
CA SER A 198 9.96 -8.35 4.87
C SER A 198 10.36 -6.93 5.27
N MET A 199 9.41 -6.02 5.48
CA MET A 199 9.69 -4.61 5.80
C MET A 199 10.36 -4.50 7.16
N LYS A 200 11.62 -4.07 7.20
CA LYS A 200 12.40 -3.93 8.44
C LYS A 200 12.29 -2.56 9.05
N ASN A 201 12.25 -1.54 8.23
CA ASN A 201 12.19 -0.14 8.62
C ASN A 201 11.30 0.63 7.64
N ILE A 202 10.68 1.68 8.13
CA ILE A 202 10.00 2.67 7.31
C ILE A 202 10.20 4.05 7.93
N ALA A 203 10.72 5.00 7.15
CA ALA A 203 10.81 6.39 7.53
C ALA A 203 9.57 7.14 7.01
N LEU A 204 8.71 7.60 7.91
CA LEU A 204 7.55 8.40 7.54
C LEU A 204 7.97 9.88 7.44
N PRO A 205 7.72 10.56 6.29
CA PRO A 205 7.99 11.99 6.15
C PRO A 205 7.25 12.83 7.20
N ALA A 206 7.84 13.97 7.58
CA ALA A 206 7.23 14.88 8.55
C ALA A 206 5.90 15.50 8.07
N SER A 207 5.64 15.49 6.77
CA SER A 207 4.39 15.90 6.13
C SER A 207 3.21 14.96 6.40
N VAL A 208 3.48 13.70 6.78
CA VAL A 208 2.40 12.72 7.03
C VAL A 208 1.56 13.18 8.22
N ALA A 209 0.31 13.49 7.94
CA ALA A 209 -0.70 13.93 8.90
C ALA A 209 -1.75 12.86 9.21
N SER A 210 -1.76 11.76 8.46
CA SER A 210 -2.74 10.68 8.63
C SER A 210 -2.12 9.31 8.33
N VAL A 211 -2.23 8.40 9.31
CA VAL A 211 -1.91 6.97 9.16
C VAL A 211 -3.14 6.21 9.61
N LYS A 212 -3.80 5.53 8.67
CA LYS A 212 -5.10 4.91 8.87
C LYS A 212 -5.02 3.48 9.39
N LYS A 213 -6.20 2.94 9.74
CA LYS A 213 -6.39 1.59 10.30
C LYS A 213 -5.55 0.53 9.56
N GLY A 214 -4.84 -0.28 10.33
CA GLY A 214 -4.08 -1.43 9.82
C GLY A 214 -2.99 -1.08 8.80
N ALA A 215 -2.56 0.18 8.68
CA ALA A 215 -1.63 0.61 7.62
C ALA A 215 -0.37 -0.25 7.56
N PHE A 216 0.12 -0.73 8.70
CA PHE A 216 1.30 -1.60 8.82
C PHE A 216 0.98 -2.95 9.47
N TRP A 217 -0.31 -3.37 9.43
CA TRP A 217 -0.71 -4.66 9.94
C TRP A 217 0.10 -5.79 9.31
N GLY A 218 0.71 -6.67 10.12
CA GLY A 218 1.45 -7.83 9.63
C GLY A 218 2.82 -7.52 9.00
N CYS A 219 3.37 -6.31 9.21
CA CYS A 219 4.77 -6.02 8.91
C CYS A 219 5.68 -6.74 9.92
N SER A 220 5.71 -8.07 9.85
CA SER A 220 6.28 -8.92 10.91
C SER A 220 7.77 -8.75 11.15
N SER A 221 8.52 -8.22 10.16
CA SER A 221 9.95 -7.91 10.29
C SER A 221 10.24 -6.48 10.76
N LEU A 222 9.22 -5.63 10.95
CA LEU A 222 9.39 -4.23 11.34
C LEU A 222 9.95 -4.15 12.77
N VAL A 223 11.14 -3.49 12.93
CA VAL A 223 11.86 -3.46 14.22
C VAL A 223 11.56 -2.17 15.00
N GLU A 224 11.42 -1.05 14.27
CA GLU A 224 11.18 0.25 14.90
C GLU A 224 10.12 1.05 14.12
N PHE A 225 9.39 1.89 14.85
CA PHE A 225 8.39 2.76 14.28
C PHE A 225 8.38 4.10 15.03
N GLU A 226 8.42 5.20 14.26
CA GLU A 226 8.29 6.55 14.79
C GLU A 226 7.04 7.22 14.18
N LEU A 227 6.14 7.68 15.05
CA LEU A 227 4.92 8.36 14.63
C LEU A 227 5.22 9.82 14.28
N PRO A 228 4.87 10.29 13.05
CA PRO A 228 5.06 11.70 12.66
C PRO A 228 4.29 12.66 13.57
N LYS A 229 4.88 13.83 13.85
CA LYS A 229 4.33 14.80 14.82
C LYS A 229 2.93 15.35 14.47
N ALA A 230 2.54 15.29 13.20
CA ALA A 230 1.20 15.71 12.76
C ALA A 230 0.12 14.63 12.98
N VAL A 231 0.49 13.38 13.26
CA VAL A 231 -0.44 12.28 13.52
C VAL A 231 -0.72 12.20 15.01
N ASN A 232 -1.92 12.55 15.43
CA ASN A 232 -2.30 12.62 16.84
C ASN A 232 -3.06 11.38 17.36
N MET A 233 -3.16 10.33 16.57
CA MET A 233 -3.87 9.11 16.92
C MET A 233 -3.20 7.90 16.28
N LEU A 234 -2.99 6.83 17.05
CA LEU A 234 -2.75 5.51 16.50
C LEU A 234 -4.10 4.88 16.18
N ASP A 235 -4.39 4.71 14.90
CA ASP A 235 -5.66 4.13 14.47
C ASP A 235 -5.71 2.62 14.75
N GLN A 236 -6.89 2.03 14.57
CA GLN A 236 -7.15 0.62 14.81
C GLN A 236 -6.12 -0.29 14.12
N GLY A 237 -5.47 -1.17 14.87
CA GLY A 237 -4.57 -2.20 14.38
C GLY A 237 -3.38 -1.70 13.54
N VAL A 238 -3.00 -0.43 13.67
CA VAL A 238 -2.02 0.19 12.77
C VAL A 238 -0.69 -0.56 12.74
N LEU A 239 -0.26 -1.14 13.85
CA LEU A 239 0.96 -1.96 14.01
C LEU A 239 0.66 -3.39 14.48
N ALA A 240 -0.59 -3.85 14.33
CA ALA A 240 -0.93 -5.21 14.76
C ALA A 240 -0.12 -6.27 14.00
N ASN A 241 0.29 -7.33 14.69
CA ASN A 241 1.14 -8.42 14.16
C ASN A 241 2.51 -7.96 13.60
N CYS A 242 3.04 -6.84 14.11
CA CYS A 242 4.44 -6.46 13.90
C CYS A 242 5.31 -7.24 14.90
N GLU A 243 5.53 -8.52 14.63
CA GLU A 243 6.10 -9.46 15.58
C GLU A 243 7.52 -9.12 16.04
N SER A 244 8.32 -8.49 15.17
CA SER A 244 9.71 -8.06 15.46
C SER A 244 9.80 -6.67 16.07
N LEU A 245 8.68 -5.96 16.27
CA LEU A 245 8.68 -4.58 16.74
C LEU A 245 9.21 -4.47 18.16
N GLN A 246 10.32 -3.74 18.33
CA GLN A 246 11.00 -3.54 19.61
C GLN A 246 10.90 -2.10 20.11
N ASN A 247 10.95 -1.13 19.20
CA ASN A 247 11.00 0.29 19.52
C ASN A 247 9.85 1.04 18.87
N VAL A 248 9.09 1.75 19.69
CA VAL A 248 8.03 2.65 19.22
C VAL A 248 8.23 4.02 19.85
N LYS A 249 8.29 5.06 19.01
CA LYS A 249 8.35 6.43 19.47
C LYS A 249 7.03 7.13 19.18
N LEU A 250 6.33 7.48 20.25
CA LEU A 250 5.14 8.31 20.26
C LEU A 250 5.50 9.70 20.80
N HIS A 251 5.04 10.74 20.15
CA HIS A 251 5.27 12.12 20.58
C HIS A 251 4.16 12.61 21.54
N ASP A 252 4.40 13.71 22.26
CA ASP A 252 3.49 14.21 23.30
C ASP A 252 2.12 14.70 22.78
N GLY A 253 1.95 14.88 21.48
CA GLY A 253 0.68 15.26 20.86
C GLY A 253 -0.28 14.09 20.56
N VAL A 254 0.07 12.84 20.92
CA VAL A 254 -0.80 11.68 20.71
C VAL A 254 -1.94 11.72 21.72
N LEU A 255 -3.19 11.70 21.22
CA LEU A 255 -4.42 11.77 22.02
C LEU A 255 -5.06 10.43 22.28
N SER A 256 -4.84 9.45 21.41
CA SER A 256 -5.45 8.12 21.55
C SER A 256 -4.62 6.99 20.93
N ILE A 257 -4.73 5.81 21.55
CA ILE A 257 -4.23 4.53 21.06
C ILE A 257 -5.44 3.69 20.70
N GLY A 258 -5.59 3.32 19.42
CA GLY A 258 -6.78 2.63 18.91
C GLY A 258 -6.87 1.16 19.30
N TYR A 259 -8.01 0.55 18.94
CA TYR A 259 -8.25 -0.89 19.12
C TYR A 259 -7.11 -1.70 18.51
N GLY A 260 -6.51 -2.62 19.29
CA GLY A 260 -5.46 -3.52 18.81
C GLY A 260 -4.25 -2.86 18.17
N ALA A 261 -3.95 -1.59 18.49
CA ALA A 261 -2.89 -0.83 17.81
C ALA A 261 -1.54 -1.56 17.80
N PHE A 262 -1.22 -2.29 18.89
CA PHE A 262 -0.03 -3.13 19.05
C PHE A 262 -0.38 -4.61 19.29
N TYR A 263 -1.55 -5.03 18.78
CA TYR A 263 -1.97 -6.42 18.93
C TYR A 263 -0.89 -7.36 18.40
N ASN A 264 -0.46 -8.34 19.25
CA ASN A 264 0.52 -9.36 18.85
C ASN A 264 1.92 -8.81 18.46
N CYS A 265 2.34 -7.65 19.03
CA CYS A 265 3.73 -7.18 18.95
C CYS A 265 4.57 -7.95 19.97
N VAL A 266 4.86 -9.22 19.66
CA VAL A 266 5.42 -10.19 20.62
C VAL A 266 6.83 -9.85 21.11
N SER A 267 7.58 -9.02 20.38
CA SER A 267 8.94 -8.57 20.73
C SER A 267 9.00 -7.20 21.41
N LEU A 268 7.85 -6.53 21.61
CA LEU A 268 7.79 -5.21 22.25
C LEU A 268 8.05 -5.33 23.75
N GLU A 269 9.23 -4.87 24.19
CA GLU A 269 9.63 -4.97 25.59
C GLU A 269 9.19 -3.79 26.45
N GLN A 270 9.08 -2.61 25.86
CA GLN A 270 8.69 -1.38 26.56
C GLN A 270 7.96 -0.43 25.62
N ILE A 271 7.06 0.35 26.21
CA ILE A 271 6.39 1.45 25.49
C ILE A 271 6.06 2.58 26.44
N VAL A 272 6.19 3.80 25.94
CA VAL A 272 5.79 5.02 26.63
C VAL A 272 4.48 5.52 26.06
N VAL A 273 3.45 5.65 26.90
CA VAL A 273 2.17 6.29 26.59
C VAL A 273 2.30 7.78 26.95
N PRO A 274 2.25 8.70 25.97
CA PRO A 274 2.44 10.13 26.19
C PRO A 274 1.36 10.76 27.10
N SER A 275 1.69 11.89 27.72
CA SER A 275 0.84 12.55 28.72
C SER A 275 -0.51 13.06 28.21
N ALA A 276 -0.62 13.34 26.89
CA ALA A 276 -1.85 13.82 26.27
C ALA A 276 -2.83 12.69 25.93
N VAL A 277 -2.46 11.42 26.09
CA VAL A 277 -3.35 10.30 25.75
C VAL A 277 -4.53 10.26 26.71
N VAL A 278 -5.74 10.35 26.17
CA VAL A 278 -7.01 10.31 26.93
C VAL A 278 -7.72 8.96 26.82
N SER A 279 -7.34 8.13 25.84
CA SER A 279 -7.97 6.82 25.66
C SER A 279 -7.03 5.76 25.09
N VAL A 280 -7.23 4.50 25.56
CA VAL A 280 -6.57 3.30 25.04
C VAL A 280 -7.65 2.31 24.64
N GLY A 281 -7.59 1.85 23.40
CA GLY A 281 -8.54 0.93 22.81
C GLY A 281 -8.43 -0.49 23.39
N ASP A 282 -9.53 -1.23 23.30
CA ASP A 282 -9.56 -2.65 23.63
C ASP A 282 -8.47 -3.40 22.85
N GLN A 283 -7.81 -4.37 23.46
CA GLN A 283 -6.75 -5.21 22.92
C GLN A 283 -5.49 -4.46 22.44
N ALA A 284 -5.30 -3.19 22.82
CA ALA A 284 -4.18 -2.38 22.32
C ALA A 284 -2.81 -3.07 22.50
N PHE A 285 -2.59 -3.78 23.60
CA PHE A 285 -1.35 -4.50 23.94
C PHE A 285 -1.54 -6.00 24.08
N ARG A 286 -2.67 -6.55 23.61
CA ARG A 286 -2.91 -7.99 23.69
C ARG A 286 -1.90 -8.76 22.87
N GLY A 287 -1.28 -9.79 23.43
CA GLY A 287 -0.25 -10.60 22.79
C GLY A 287 1.15 -9.98 22.79
N CYS A 288 1.37 -8.84 23.46
CA CYS A 288 2.71 -8.26 23.66
C CYS A 288 3.47 -9.07 24.75
N CYS A 289 3.79 -10.34 24.45
CA CYS A 289 4.28 -11.30 25.44
C CYS A 289 5.64 -10.94 26.06
N ALA A 290 6.45 -10.12 25.37
CA ALA A 290 7.74 -9.65 25.87
C ALA A 290 7.65 -8.36 26.70
N LEU A 291 6.45 -7.74 26.83
CA LEU A 291 6.29 -6.44 27.47
C LEU A 291 6.69 -6.52 28.96
N LYS A 292 7.76 -5.80 29.30
CA LYS A 292 8.31 -5.67 30.65
C LYS A 292 7.87 -4.39 31.34
N GLU A 293 7.74 -3.30 30.58
CA GLU A 293 7.38 -1.99 31.09
C GLU A 293 6.37 -1.27 30.19
N LEU A 294 5.24 -0.88 30.80
CA LEU A 294 4.29 0.07 30.23
C LEU A 294 4.39 1.37 31.04
N ARG A 295 5.05 2.39 30.47
CA ARG A 295 5.22 3.68 31.13
C ARG A 295 4.15 4.66 30.66
N VAL A 296 3.29 5.11 31.55
CA VAL A 296 2.19 6.03 31.27
C VAL A 296 2.50 7.38 31.86
N LEU A 297 2.58 8.43 31.02
CA LEU A 297 2.93 9.78 31.46
C LEU A 297 1.69 10.63 31.81
N CYS A 298 0.50 10.06 31.71
CA CYS A 298 -0.77 10.77 31.93
C CYS A 298 -0.99 11.05 33.42
N GLU A 299 -1.45 12.27 33.77
CA GLU A 299 -1.81 12.68 35.14
C GLU A 299 -3.10 11.99 35.62
N ALA A 300 -3.95 11.55 34.70
CA ALA A 300 -5.13 10.72 34.99
C ALA A 300 -5.10 9.46 34.15
N ALA A 301 -5.59 8.35 34.70
CA ALA A 301 -5.63 7.09 33.98
C ALA A 301 -6.49 7.19 32.70
N PRO A 302 -5.92 6.95 31.48
CA PRO A 302 -6.66 7.01 30.24
C PRO A 302 -7.87 6.07 30.25
N MET A 303 -8.97 6.49 29.64
CA MET A 303 -10.16 5.66 29.48
C MET A 303 -9.86 4.44 28.62
N CYS A 304 -10.31 3.26 29.08
CA CYS A 304 -10.20 2.01 28.33
C CYS A 304 -11.57 1.57 27.81
N SER A 305 -11.67 1.26 26.52
CA SER A 305 -12.92 0.77 25.91
C SER A 305 -13.20 -0.73 26.20
N GLY A 306 -12.19 -1.47 26.66
CA GLY A 306 -12.22 -2.89 27.01
C GLY A 306 -10.88 -3.32 27.57
N GLU A 307 -10.59 -4.61 27.61
CA GLU A 307 -9.33 -5.18 28.07
C GLU A 307 -8.16 -4.79 27.16
N ILE A 308 -7.28 -3.91 27.62
CA ILE A 308 -6.16 -3.42 26.79
C ILE A 308 -5.05 -4.45 26.58
N ALA A 309 -4.98 -5.48 27.43
CA ALA A 309 -3.98 -6.54 27.39
C ALA A 309 -4.60 -7.89 27.77
N ASP A 310 -3.83 -8.95 27.74
CA ASP A 310 -4.21 -10.26 28.30
C ASP A 310 -3.61 -10.49 29.69
N ALA A 311 -4.08 -11.55 30.36
CA ALA A 311 -3.67 -11.88 31.74
C ALA A 311 -2.15 -12.07 31.87
N ASN A 312 -1.46 -12.53 30.81
CA ASN A 312 -0.01 -12.70 30.84
C ASN A 312 0.71 -11.36 30.89
N VAL A 313 0.26 -10.38 30.09
CA VAL A 313 0.80 -9.01 30.10
C VAL A 313 0.51 -8.33 31.44
N TYR A 314 -0.75 -8.37 31.92
CA TYR A 314 -1.12 -7.78 33.20
C TYR A 314 -0.32 -8.31 34.38
N SER A 315 0.01 -9.61 34.39
CA SER A 315 0.75 -10.23 35.48
C SER A 315 2.26 -9.98 35.47
N LYS A 316 2.85 -9.72 34.28
CA LYS A 316 4.31 -9.64 34.13
C LYS A 316 4.82 -8.22 33.91
N ALA A 317 4.06 -7.39 33.18
CA ALA A 317 4.51 -6.04 32.87
C ALA A 317 4.43 -5.13 34.11
N MET A 318 5.47 -4.31 34.30
CA MET A 318 5.48 -3.22 35.24
C MET A 318 4.72 -2.03 34.64
N LEU A 319 3.65 -1.59 35.29
CA LEU A 319 2.98 -0.33 34.98
C LEU A 319 3.70 0.81 35.73
N ARG A 320 4.33 1.70 34.99
CA ARG A 320 4.98 2.88 35.57
C ARG A 320 4.09 4.11 35.39
N VAL A 321 3.81 4.79 36.51
CA VAL A 321 2.92 5.96 36.55
C VAL A 321 3.62 7.16 37.22
N PRO A 322 3.15 8.40 36.98
CA PRO A 322 3.74 9.56 37.65
C PRO A 322 3.60 9.50 39.18
N SER A 323 4.55 10.13 39.87
CA SER A 323 4.59 10.15 41.34
C SER A 323 3.28 10.59 41.98
N GLY A 324 2.82 9.82 42.97
CA GLY A 324 1.57 10.04 43.69
C GLY A 324 0.32 9.43 43.03
N LEU A 325 0.43 8.83 41.84
CA LEU A 325 -0.74 8.30 41.10
C LEU A 325 -0.91 6.78 41.18
N VAL A 326 -0.07 6.04 41.91
CA VAL A 326 -0.22 4.56 42.09
C VAL A 326 -1.62 4.21 42.54
N GLY A 327 -2.18 4.95 43.53
CA GLY A 327 -3.52 4.70 44.03
C GLY A 327 -4.61 4.94 43.00
N GLU A 328 -4.48 5.99 42.18
CA GLU A 328 -5.43 6.31 41.11
C GLU A 328 -5.49 5.19 40.06
N TYR A 329 -4.31 4.77 39.55
CA TYR A 329 -4.24 3.68 38.56
C TYR A 329 -4.64 2.32 39.17
N GLY A 330 -4.33 2.07 40.44
CA GLY A 330 -4.69 0.84 41.13
C GLY A 330 -6.21 0.66 41.40
N PHE A 331 -7.00 1.74 41.24
CA PHE A 331 -8.47 1.71 41.31
C PHE A 331 -9.14 2.06 39.97
N ALA A 332 -8.37 2.46 38.98
CA ALA A 332 -8.92 2.76 37.66
C ALA A 332 -9.26 1.47 36.91
N ARG A 333 -10.52 1.40 36.43
CA ARG A 333 -11.02 0.27 35.65
C ARG A 333 -10.03 -0.13 34.57
N ILE A 334 -9.74 -1.44 34.46
CA ILE A 334 -8.77 -2.07 33.54
C ILE A 334 -7.31 -1.89 33.98
N TRP A 335 -6.89 -0.68 34.38
CA TRP A 335 -5.53 -0.44 34.87
C TRP A 335 -5.24 -1.19 36.19
N GLU A 336 -6.27 -1.38 37.03
CA GLU A 336 -6.21 -2.18 38.27
C GLU A 336 -5.79 -3.64 38.02
N HIS A 337 -5.89 -4.14 36.79
CA HIS A 337 -5.50 -5.51 36.44
C HIS A 337 -3.98 -5.71 36.41
N PHE A 338 -3.17 -4.63 36.33
CA PHE A 338 -1.72 -4.74 36.40
C PHE A 338 -1.31 -5.17 37.83
N GLY A 339 -0.64 -6.33 37.91
CA GLY A 339 -0.17 -6.86 39.18
C GLY A 339 0.95 -6.08 39.84
N ASN A 340 1.69 -5.25 39.04
CA ASN A 340 2.82 -4.46 39.49
C ASN A 340 2.65 -3.03 39.01
N ILE A 341 2.44 -2.08 39.92
CA ILE A 341 2.32 -0.65 39.65
C ILE A 341 3.35 0.09 40.47
N GLU A 342 4.20 0.87 39.84
CA GLU A 342 5.23 1.68 40.52
C GLU A 342 5.21 3.12 39.95
N GLU A 343 5.59 4.07 40.81
CA GLU A 343 5.81 5.46 40.40
C GLU A 343 7.24 5.71 39.87
N PHE A 344 7.43 6.79 39.09
CA PHE A 344 8.74 7.25 38.63
C PHE A 344 8.95 8.73 38.91
#